data_23cce8973da3652f26e97554d49f4de7
#
_entry.id   23cce8973da3652f26e97554d49f4de7
#
_cell.length_a   1.000
_cell.length_b   1.000
_cell.length_c   1.000
_cell.angle_alpha   90.00
_cell.angle_beta   90.00
_cell.angle_gamma   90.00
#
_symmetry.space_group_name_H-M   'P 1'
#
loop_
_entity.id
_entity.type
_entity.pdbx_description
1 polymer ?
#
loop_
_entity_poly.entity_id
_entity_poly.type
_entity_poly.pdbx_seq_one_letter_code
_entity_poly.pdbx_strand_id
1 'polypeptide(L)'
;MEFYRKKYQLPMLYLIGFGTGILYANFIAKNYVTMTGIFHEYFLNQYTQVKIINEDYLWYLLRWRVMPLALAVCVANLGFRRLTAAGILLWTGFAAGILSVAAVLRMGLCGMLLCIAGIFPQYIFYVPAYLLLIRYYYRYPQSEWNGTKTGFTVMMIVAGILSEVYLNPGIVRWFVEVLT
;
A
#
# COMPACT_ATOMS: atom_id res chain seq x y z
N MET A 1 -23.40 -6.88 22.49
CA MET A 1 -22.93 -7.62 21.30
C MET A 1 -22.66 -6.74 20.06
N GLU A 2 -23.38 -5.65 19.82
CA GLU A 2 -23.14 -4.78 18.65
C GLU A 2 -21.78 -4.08 18.62
N PHE A 3 -21.21 -3.73 19.77
CA PHE A 3 -19.95 -3.02 19.87
C PHE A 3 -18.74 -3.87 19.38
N TYR A 4 -18.75 -5.16 19.65
CA TYR A 4 -17.76 -6.12 19.17
C TYR A 4 -17.86 -6.33 17.66
N ARG A 5 -19.05 -6.39 17.11
CA ARG A 5 -19.31 -6.60 15.68
C ARG A 5 -18.72 -5.46 14.81
N LYS A 6 -18.81 -4.22 15.28
CA LYS A 6 -18.26 -3.05 14.56
C LYS A 6 -16.72 -2.97 14.56
N LYS A 7 -16.06 -3.59 15.56
CA LYS A 7 -14.59 -3.53 15.68
C LYS A 7 -13.88 -4.38 14.63
N TYR A 8 -14.46 -5.51 14.22
CA TYR A 8 -13.85 -6.46 13.28
C TYR A 8 -14.24 -6.23 11.82
N GLN A 9 -15.16 -5.32 11.52
CA GLN A 9 -15.63 -5.08 10.16
C GLN A 9 -14.51 -4.51 9.25
N LEU A 10 -13.69 -3.58 9.74
CA LEU A 10 -12.61 -2.99 8.95
C LEU A 10 -11.51 -4.01 8.57
N PRO A 11 -10.92 -4.77 9.52
CA PRO A 11 -9.96 -5.80 9.14
C PRO A 11 -10.57 -6.90 8.28
N MET A 12 -11.85 -7.23 8.47
CA MET A 12 -12.53 -8.23 7.64
C MET A 12 -12.66 -7.80 6.17
N LEU A 13 -12.95 -6.53 5.90
CA LEU A 13 -12.97 -5.99 4.54
C LEU A 13 -11.60 -6.10 3.86
N TYR A 14 -10.53 -5.80 4.58
CA TYR A 14 -9.17 -5.97 4.06
C TYR A 14 -8.86 -7.45 3.75
N LEU A 15 -9.22 -8.37 4.65
CA LEU A 15 -9.01 -9.81 4.44
C LEU A 15 -9.83 -10.36 3.27
N ILE A 16 -11.06 -9.89 3.07
CA ILE A 16 -11.87 -10.24 1.89
C ILE A 16 -11.16 -9.76 0.61
N GLY A 17 -10.71 -8.50 0.59
CA GLY A 17 -9.92 -7.98 -0.52
C GLY A 17 -8.66 -8.81 -0.78
N PHE A 18 -7.91 -9.14 0.26
CA PHE A 18 -6.70 -9.95 0.19
C PHE A 18 -6.97 -11.36 -0.39
N GLY A 19 -7.99 -12.04 0.12
CA GLY A 19 -8.40 -13.36 -0.38
C GLY A 19 -8.82 -13.31 -1.85
N THR A 20 -9.63 -12.33 -2.26
CA THR A 20 -10.03 -12.14 -3.66
C THR A 20 -8.83 -11.80 -4.56
N GLY A 21 -7.85 -11.06 -4.07
CA GLY A 21 -6.59 -10.78 -4.78
C GLY A 21 -5.78 -12.05 -5.03
N ILE A 22 -5.65 -12.92 -4.02
CA ILE A 22 -4.98 -14.23 -4.16
C ILE A 22 -5.71 -15.10 -5.20
N LEU A 23 -7.04 -15.20 -5.12
CA LEU A 23 -7.84 -15.99 -6.07
C LEU A 23 -7.68 -15.44 -7.50
N TYR A 24 -7.80 -14.14 -7.68
CA TYR A 24 -7.61 -13.49 -8.98
C TYR A 24 -6.22 -13.78 -9.57
N ALA A 25 -5.16 -13.61 -8.77
CA ALA A 25 -3.80 -13.84 -9.23
C ALA A 25 -3.54 -15.31 -9.63
N ASN A 26 -4.11 -16.27 -8.90
CA ASN A 26 -3.91 -17.68 -9.19
C ASN A 26 -4.75 -18.20 -10.36
N PHE A 27 -6.01 -17.76 -10.48
CA PHE A 27 -6.93 -18.32 -11.48
C PHE A 27 -6.98 -17.53 -12.78
N ILE A 28 -6.87 -16.20 -12.73
CA ILE A 28 -7.07 -15.32 -13.88
C ILE A 28 -5.74 -14.75 -14.40
N ALA A 29 -4.91 -14.23 -13.50
CA ALA A 29 -3.71 -13.49 -13.86
C ALA A 29 -2.41 -14.31 -13.83
N LYS A 30 -2.47 -15.62 -13.59
CA LYS A 30 -1.28 -16.47 -13.40
C LYS A 30 -0.25 -16.30 -14.53
N ASN A 31 -0.67 -16.32 -15.79
CA ASN A 31 0.24 -16.18 -16.93
C ASN A 31 0.88 -14.78 -17.00
N TYR A 32 0.11 -13.72 -16.72
CA TYR A 32 0.63 -12.35 -16.70
C TYR A 32 1.57 -12.11 -15.51
N VAL A 33 1.20 -12.57 -14.33
CA VAL A 33 2.00 -12.47 -13.11
C VAL A 33 3.34 -13.19 -13.25
N THR A 34 3.37 -14.32 -13.95
CA THR A 34 4.61 -15.07 -14.19
C THR A 34 5.48 -14.48 -15.29
N MET A 35 4.93 -13.80 -16.30
CA MET A 35 5.72 -13.30 -17.43
C MET A 35 6.29 -11.88 -17.26
N THR A 36 5.57 -10.98 -16.59
CA THR A 36 5.90 -9.54 -16.57
C THR A 36 6.17 -8.97 -15.17
N GLY A 37 6.51 -9.81 -14.21
CA GLY A 37 6.61 -9.37 -12.81
C GLY A 37 7.87 -8.55 -12.49
N ILE A 38 7.72 -7.60 -11.57
CA ILE A 38 8.80 -6.81 -10.96
C ILE A 38 9.84 -7.70 -10.22
N PHE A 39 9.55 -8.98 -10.01
CA PHE A 39 10.43 -9.98 -9.42
C PHE A 39 11.23 -10.77 -10.47
N HIS A 40 11.28 -10.33 -11.72
CA HIS A 40 12.11 -10.96 -12.75
C HIS A 40 13.58 -10.59 -12.52
N GLU A 41 14.50 -11.54 -12.63
CA GLU A 41 15.95 -11.35 -12.42
C GLU A 41 16.51 -10.17 -13.24
N TYR A 42 16.08 -10.04 -14.49
CA TYR A 42 16.48 -8.92 -15.34
C TYR A 42 16.09 -7.57 -14.73
N PHE A 43 14.87 -7.44 -14.20
CA PHE A 43 14.40 -6.21 -13.56
C PHE A 43 15.14 -5.92 -12.25
N LEU A 44 15.40 -6.95 -11.45
CA LEU A 44 16.13 -6.81 -10.20
C LEU A 44 17.58 -6.38 -10.45
N ASN A 45 18.26 -7.01 -11.43
CA ASN A 45 19.61 -6.62 -11.82
C ASN A 45 19.68 -5.20 -12.39
N GLN A 46 18.68 -4.79 -13.16
CA GLN A 46 18.57 -3.42 -13.66
C GLN A 46 18.35 -2.42 -12.53
N TYR A 47 17.54 -2.76 -11.55
CA TYR A 47 17.26 -1.90 -10.38
C TYR A 47 18.51 -1.61 -9.55
N THR A 48 19.43 -2.57 -9.40
CA THR A 48 20.71 -2.35 -8.69
C THR A 48 21.64 -1.38 -9.42
N GLN A 49 21.58 -1.31 -10.75
CA GLN A 49 22.45 -0.49 -11.59
C GLN A 49 21.89 0.93 -11.86
N VAL A 50 20.56 1.12 -11.76
CA VAL A 50 19.92 2.42 -12.05
C VAL A 50 20.29 3.46 -11.01
N LYS A 51 20.80 4.60 -11.46
CA LYS A 51 21.02 5.78 -10.61
C LYS A 51 19.67 6.51 -10.44
N ILE A 52 19.09 6.41 -9.26
CA ILE A 52 17.83 7.08 -8.95
C ILE A 52 18.11 8.55 -8.72
N ILE A 53 17.50 9.42 -9.55
CA ILE A 53 17.54 10.87 -9.34
C ILE A 53 16.43 11.20 -8.34
N ASN A 54 16.82 11.61 -7.13
CA ASN A 54 15.88 11.78 -6.01
C ASN A 54 14.79 12.81 -6.30
N GLU A 55 15.07 13.86 -7.08
CA GLU A 55 14.08 14.91 -7.41
C GLU A 55 12.96 14.37 -8.30
N ASP A 56 13.31 13.70 -9.41
CA ASP A 56 12.32 13.10 -10.31
C ASP A 56 11.51 12.01 -9.62
N TYR A 57 12.17 11.21 -8.79
CA TYR A 57 11.52 10.16 -8.02
C TYR A 57 10.56 10.73 -6.96
N LEU A 58 10.91 11.84 -6.32
CA LEU A 58 10.04 12.53 -5.36
C LEU A 58 8.77 13.06 -6.05
N TRP A 59 8.91 13.73 -7.22
CA TRP A 59 7.76 14.20 -7.98
C TRP A 59 6.86 13.08 -8.45
N TYR A 60 7.44 11.97 -8.89
CA TYR A 60 6.71 10.75 -9.24
C TYR A 60 5.90 10.22 -8.05
N LEU A 61 6.54 10.06 -6.89
CA LEU A 61 5.88 9.56 -5.67
C LEU A 61 4.78 10.51 -5.16
N LEU A 62 5.04 11.81 -5.15
CA LEU A 62 4.03 12.81 -4.79
C LEU A 62 2.77 12.62 -5.62
N ARG A 63 2.92 12.53 -6.93
CA ARG A 63 1.79 12.33 -7.84
C ARG A 63 1.05 11.04 -7.54
N TRP A 64 1.76 9.92 -7.40
CA TRP A 64 1.13 8.60 -7.23
C TRP A 64 0.62 8.32 -5.82
N ARG A 65 1.10 9.03 -4.80
CA ARG A 65 0.63 8.88 -3.41
C ARG A 65 -0.46 9.90 -3.05
N VAL A 66 -0.29 11.16 -3.47
CA VAL A 66 -1.21 12.23 -3.11
C VAL A 66 -2.47 12.21 -3.97
N MET A 67 -2.37 11.91 -5.28
CA MET A 67 -3.52 11.92 -6.18
C MET A 67 -4.63 10.93 -5.78
N PRO A 68 -4.35 9.63 -5.52
CA PRO A 68 -5.38 8.70 -5.06
C PRO A 68 -5.98 9.09 -3.71
N LEU A 69 -5.16 9.65 -2.81
CA LEU A 69 -5.62 10.15 -1.52
C LEU A 69 -6.59 11.33 -1.69
N ALA A 70 -6.23 12.30 -2.52
CA ALA A 70 -7.08 13.45 -2.83
C ALA A 70 -8.41 13.02 -3.45
N LEU A 71 -8.38 12.08 -4.41
CA LEU A 71 -9.58 11.50 -5.01
C LEU A 71 -10.46 10.81 -3.96
N ALA A 72 -9.85 10.01 -3.06
CA ALA A 72 -10.59 9.35 -1.99
C ALA A 72 -11.25 10.36 -1.03
N VAL A 73 -10.55 11.44 -0.68
CA VAL A 73 -11.09 12.53 0.14
C VAL A 73 -12.24 13.24 -0.59
N CYS A 74 -12.09 13.53 -1.88
CA CYS A 74 -13.16 14.16 -2.69
C CYS A 74 -14.42 13.28 -2.73
N VAL A 75 -14.28 12.00 -3.08
CA VAL A 75 -15.41 11.04 -3.15
C VAL A 75 -16.08 10.87 -1.79
N ALA A 76 -15.31 10.79 -0.71
CA ALA A 76 -15.86 10.71 0.63
C ALA A 76 -16.70 11.93 1.00
N ASN A 77 -16.27 13.15 0.60
CA ASN A 77 -16.97 14.40 0.87
C ASN A 77 -18.25 14.57 0.01
N LEU A 78 -18.36 13.90 -1.13
CA LEU A 78 -19.59 13.82 -1.92
C LEU A 78 -20.71 12.98 -1.26
N GLY A 79 -20.50 12.48 -0.04
CA GLY A 79 -21.49 11.73 0.72
C GLY A 79 -21.20 10.22 0.82
N PHE A 80 -20.27 9.68 0.06
CA PHE A 80 -19.96 8.24 0.00
C PHE A 80 -18.89 7.79 1.02
N ARG A 81 -18.84 8.40 2.20
CA ARG A 81 -17.77 8.22 3.20
C ARG A 81 -17.51 6.77 3.59
N ARG A 82 -18.56 6.02 3.94
CA ARG A 82 -18.42 4.59 4.33
C ARG A 82 -18.01 3.72 3.15
N LEU A 83 -18.57 4.00 1.99
CA LEU A 83 -18.24 3.27 0.75
C LEU A 83 -16.79 3.51 0.35
N THR A 84 -16.30 4.75 0.44
CA THR A 84 -14.89 5.09 0.18
C THR A 84 -13.95 4.36 1.15
N ALA A 85 -14.26 4.35 2.44
CA ALA A 85 -13.47 3.63 3.43
C ALA A 85 -13.41 2.12 3.15
N ALA A 86 -14.55 1.51 2.82
CA ALA A 86 -14.63 0.10 2.43
C ALA A 86 -13.87 -0.18 1.13
N GLY A 87 -14.02 0.68 0.13
CA GLY A 87 -13.34 0.57 -1.17
C GLY A 87 -11.81 0.63 -1.03
N ILE A 88 -11.30 1.54 -0.22
CA ILE A 88 -9.85 1.64 0.06
C ILE A 88 -9.33 0.34 0.68
N LEU A 89 -10.04 -0.21 1.67
CA LEU A 89 -9.61 -1.45 2.34
C LEU A 89 -9.68 -2.67 1.41
N LEU A 90 -10.74 -2.79 0.63
CA LEU A 90 -10.88 -3.87 -0.35
C LEU A 90 -9.80 -3.77 -1.43
N TRP A 91 -9.56 -2.57 -1.96
CA TRP A 91 -8.55 -2.34 -3.00
C TRP A 91 -7.13 -2.59 -2.50
N THR A 92 -6.78 -2.07 -1.33
CA THR A 92 -5.45 -2.28 -0.74
C THR A 92 -5.22 -3.75 -0.38
N GLY A 93 -6.24 -4.44 0.16
CA GLY A 93 -6.18 -5.88 0.38
C GLY A 93 -5.99 -6.65 -0.91
N PHE A 94 -6.79 -6.35 -1.95
CA PHE A 94 -6.71 -6.98 -3.27
C PHE A 94 -5.31 -6.82 -3.90
N ALA A 95 -4.77 -5.60 -3.90
CA ALA A 95 -3.43 -5.34 -4.41
C ALA A 95 -2.34 -6.10 -3.63
N ALA A 96 -2.46 -6.15 -2.29
CA ALA A 96 -1.55 -6.90 -1.45
C ALA A 96 -1.63 -8.42 -1.71
N GLY A 97 -2.82 -8.96 -1.97
CA GLY A 97 -3.02 -10.36 -2.37
C GLY A 97 -2.32 -10.70 -3.69
N ILE A 98 -2.50 -9.88 -4.72
CA ILE A 98 -1.84 -10.08 -6.02
C ILE A 98 -0.31 -10.01 -5.85
N LEU A 99 0.18 -8.99 -5.15
CA LEU A 99 1.62 -8.79 -4.94
C LEU A 99 2.26 -9.98 -4.20
N SER A 100 1.57 -10.52 -3.17
CA SER A 100 2.03 -11.68 -2.42
C SER A 100 2.15 -12.92 -3.30
N VAL A 101 1.15 -13.18 -4.16
CA VAL A 101 1.19 -14.31 -5.10
C VAL A 101 2.31 -14.13 -6.12
N ALA A 102 2.47 -12.92 -6.68
CA ALA A 102 3.52 -12.60 -7.64
C ALA A 102 4.92 -12.87 -7.05
N ALA A 103 5.14 -12.43 -5.82
CA ALA A 103 6.40 -12.65 -5.10
C ALA A 103 6.70 -14.13 -4.87
N VAL A 104 5.70 -14.88 -4.37
CA VAL A 104 5.85 -16.30 -4.07
C VAL A 104 6.07 -17.14 -5.33
N LEU A 105 5.33 -16.86 -6.40
CA LEU A 105 5.45 -17.62 -7.65
C LEU A 105 6.82 -17.45 -8.33
N ARG A 106 7.49 -16.31 -8.13
CA ARG A 106 8.78 -16.01 -8.76
C ARG A 106 9.98 -16.38 -7.90
N MET A 107 9.99 -15.98 -6.66
CA MET A 107 11.14 -16.08 -5.77
C MET A 107 10.85 -16.90 -4.50
N GLY A 108 9.67 -17.51 -4.37
CA GLY A 108 9.30 -18.23 -3.16
C GLY A 108 9.30 -17.34 -1.92
N LEU A 109 9.86 -17.85 -0.83
CA LEU A 109 9.95 -17.10 0.44
C LEU A 109 10.84 -15.84 0.33
N CYS A 110 11.89 -15.88 -0.48
CA CYS A 110 12.76 -14.72 -0.73
C CYS A 110 11.99 -13.56 -1.36
N GLY A 111 11.05 -13.84 -2.28
CA GLY A 111 10.17 -12.82 -2.85
C GLY A 111 9.27 -12.17 -1.81
N MET A 112 8.76 -12.90 -0.83
CA MET A 112 7.98 -12.32 0.27
C MET A 112 8.84 -11.41 1.14
N LEU A 113 10.08 -11.81 1.45
CA LEU A 113 11.01 -10.97 2.21
C LEU A 113 11.34 -9.68 1.45
N LEU A 114 11.55 -9.77 0.14
CA LEU A 114 11.77 -8.61 -0.72
C LEU A 114 10.53 -7.68 -0.75
N CYS A 115 9.32 -8.22 -0.79
CA CYS A 115 8.09 -7.44 -0.66
C CYS A 115 8.04 -6.68 0.68
N ILE A 116 8.36 -7.35 1.78
CA ILE A 116 8.37 -6.72 3.10
C ILE A 116 9.43 -5.62 3.13
N ALA A 117 10.62 -5.86 2.61
CA ALA A 117 11.69 -4.87 2.51
C ALA A 117 11.29 -3.66 1.67
N GLY A 118 10.59 -3.87 0.54
CA GLY A 118 10.07 -2.81 -0.33
C GLY A 118 8.92 -2.01 0.27
N ILE A 119 8.18 -2.59 1.21
CA ILE A 119 7.07 -1.93 1.91
C ILE A 119 7.56 -1.18 3.15
N PHE A 120 8.49 -1.74 3.84
CA PHE A 120 9.16 -1.17 5.01
C PHE A 120 10.30 -0.23 4.52
N PRO A 121 10.55 0.97 5.09
CA PRO A 121 9.98 1.52 6.33
C PRO A 121 8.79 2.48 6.12
N GLN A 122 8.45 2.85 4.88
CA GLN A 122 7.44 3.90 4.60
C GLN A 122 6.04 3.56 5.15
N TYR A 123 5.70 2.28 5.24
CA TYR A 123 4.39 1.86 5.76
C TYR A 123 4.18 2.15 7.25
N ILE A 124 5.28 2.29 8.03
CA ILE A 124 5.19 2.75 9.44
C ILE A 124 4.51 4.12 9.52
N PHE A 125 4.70 4.96 8.51
CA PHE A 125 4.10 6.29 8.43
C PHE A 125 2.76 6.30 7.71
N TYR A 126 2.63 5.58 6.60
CA TYR A 126 1.39 5.57 5.83
C TYR A 126 0.24 4.89 6.57
N VAL A 127 0.49 3.75 7.24
CA VAL A 127 -0.57 2.96 7.89
C VAL A 127 -1.32 3.77 8.95
N PRO A 128 -0.68 4.48 9.91
CA PRO A 128 -1.39 5.30 10.88
C PRO A 128 -2.22 6.43 10.22
N ALA A 129 -1.68 7.08 9.18
CA ALA A 129 -2.37 8.15 8.46
C ALA A 129 -3.66 7.64 7.78
N TYR A 130 -3.54 6.54 7.03
CA TYR A 130 -4.69 5.94 6.36
C TYR A 130 -5.71 5.34 7.33
N LEU A 131 -5.26 4.69 8.41
CA LEU A 131 -6.16 4.15 9.43
C LEU A 131 -6.97 5.25 10.13
N LEU A 132 -6.36 6.40 10.39
CA LEU A 132 -7.06 7.56 10.96
C LEU A 132 -8.19 8.03 10.04
N LEU A 133 -7.89 8.19 8.75
CA LEU A 133 -8.83 8.59 7.70
C LEU A 133 -9.97 7.59 7.52
N ILE A 134 -9.64 6.31 7.40
CA ILE A 134 -10.60 5.22 7.22
C ILE A 134 -11.53 5.13 8.43
N ARG A 135 -10.98 5.21 9.65
CA ARG A 135 -11.80 5.20 10.88
C ARG A 135 -12.74 6.39 10.95
N TYR A 136 -12.29 7.58 10.54
CA TYR A 136 -13.13 8.77 10.49
C TYR A 136 -14.29 8.57 9.50
N TYR A 137 -14.02 8.20 8.27
CA TYR A 137 -15.04 8.03 7.25
C TYR A 137 -16.03 6.91 7.57
N TYR A 138 -15.53 5.80 8.13
CA TYR A 138 -16.36 4.66 8.48
C TYR A 138 -17.31 4.96 9.67
N ARG A 139 -16.85 5.77 10.64
CA ARG A 139 -17.61 6.12 11.84
C ARG A 139 -18.43 7.42 11.73
N TYR A 140 -18.39 8.08 10.59
CA TYR A 140 -19.17 9.30 10.40
C TYR A 140 -20.68 9.01 10.55
N PRO A 141 -21.49 9.88 11.21
CA PRO A 141 -21.18 11.18 11.81
C PRO A 141 -20.66 11.14 13.27
N GLN A 142 -20.48 9.98 13.86
CA GLN A 142 -20.08 9.81 15.27
C GLN A 142 -18.62 10.23 15.56
N SER A 143 -17.81 10.41 14.51
CA SER A 143 -16.42 10.85 14.61
C SER A 143 -16.27 12.24 14.03
N GLU A 144 -15.69 13.14 14.80
CA GLU A 144 -15.36 14.50 14.37
C GLU A 144 -13.96 14.57 13.78
N TRP A 145 -13.80 15.41 12.75
CA TRP A 145 -12.50 15.73 12.17
C TRP A 145 -12.05 17.11 12.67
N ASN A 146 -10.82 17.20 13.15
CA ASN A 146 -10.24 18.46 13.65
C ASN A 146 -8.87 18.73 13.00
N GLY A 147 -8.37 19.96 13.16
CA GLY A 147 -7.09 20.39 12.59
C GLY A 147 -5.90 19.53 13.03
N THR A 148 -5.91 19.04 14.28
CA THR A 148 -4.86 18.15 14.80
C THR A 148 -4.77 16.84 14.00
N LYS A 149 -5.92 16.26 13.64
CA LYS A 149 -5.96 15.04 12.81
C LYS A 149 -5.45 15.32 11.39
N THR A 150 -5.77 16.48 10.83
CA THR A 150 -5.23 16.92 9.53
C THR A 150 -3.73 17.07 9.61
N GLY A 151 -3.22 17.81 10.59
CA GLY A 151 -1.77 18.00 10.78
C GLY A 151 -1.02 16.69 10.96
N PHE A 152 -1.54 15.79 11.79
CA PHE A 152 -0.97 14.45 11.97
C PHE A 152 -0.95 13.65 10.66
N THR A 153 -2.07 13.62 9.92
CA THR A 153 -2.16 12.88 8.65
C THR A 153 -1.17 13.41 7.63
N VAL A 154 -1.09 14.73 7.45
CA VAL A 154 -0.16 15.37 6.52
C VAL A 154 1.30 15.08 6.93
N MET A 155 1.64 15.25 8.21
CA MET A 155 2.98 14.98 8.71
C MET A 155 3.39 13.53 8.45
N MET A 156 2.51 12.56 8.71
CA MET A 156 2.78 11.14 8.47
C MET A 156 2.93 10.83 6.98
N ILE A 157 2.13 11.42 6.11
CA ILE A 157 2.25 11.23 4.66
C ILE A 157 3.58 11.80 4.16
N VAL A 158 3.96 13.00 4.58
CA VAL A 158 5.24 13.62 4.21
C VAL A 158 6.42 12.77 4.70
N ALA A 159 6.40 12.33 5.95
CA ALA A 159 7.43 11.45 6.50
C ALA A 159 7.51 10.11 5.74
N GLY A 160 6.37 9.55 5.34
CA GLY A 160 6.29 8.35 4.51
C GLY A 160 6.94 8.55 3.14
N ILE A 161 6.64 9.64 2.44
CA ILE A 161 7.23 9.98 1.15
C ILE A 161 8.74 10.17 1.27
N LEU A 162 9.22 10.91 2.27
CA LEU A 162 10.65 11.10 2.51
C LEU A 162 11.34 9.76 2.80
N SER A 163 10.74 8.91 3.61
CA SER A 163 11.25 7.56 3.88
C SER A 163 11.30 6.70 2.62
N GLU A 164 10.30 6.81 1.74
CA GLU A 164 10.23 6.07 0.47
C GLU A 164 11.29 6.57 -0.54
N VAL A 165 11.61 7.87 -0.55
CA VAL A 165 12.64 8.44 -1.43
C VAL A 165 14.06 8.09 -0.97
N TYR A 166 14.34 8.26 0.31
CA TYR A 166 15.72 8.21 0.81
C TYR A 166 16.12 6.86 1.41
N LEU A 167 15.21 6.16 2.10
CA LEU A 167 15.53 4.93 2.81
C LEU A 167 15.22 3.69 1.98
N ASN A 168 14.06 3.65 1.33
CA ASN A 168 13.58 2.46 0.66
C ASN A 168 14.51 1.96 -0.47
N PRO A 169 15.06 2.80 -1.37
CA PRO A 169 15.94 2.33 -2.44
C PRO A 169 17.20 1.63 -1.91
N GLY A 170 17.78 2.14 -0.80
CA GLY A 170 18.95 1.53 -0.17
C GLY A 170 18.64 0.16 0.43
N ILE A 171 17.51 0.04 1.13
CA ILE A 171 17.06 -1.21 1.75
C ILE A 171 16.79 -2.28 0.67
N VAL A 172 16.06 -1.91 -0.37
CA VAL A 172 15.71 -2.85 -1.46
C VAL A 172 16.97 -3.32 -2.20
N ARG A 173 17.92 -2.42 -2.50
CA ARG A 173 19.19 -2.79 -3.13
C ARG A 173 19.97 -3.79 -2.28
N TRP A 174 20.15 -3.49 -1.02
CA TRP A 174 20.84 -4.38 -0.10
C TRP A 174 20.19 -5.75 -0.05
N PHE A 175 18.84 -5.82 0.00
CA PHE A 175 18.12 -7.10 -0.03
C PHE A 175 18.30 -7.84 -1.36
N VAL A 176 18.26 -7.16 -2.49
CA VAL A 176 18.49 -7.79 -3.80
C VAL A 176 19.91 -8.33 -3.89
N GLU A 177 20.93 -7.59 -3.47
CA GLU A 177 22.35 -8.03 -3.46
C GLU A 177 22.60 -9.23 -2.56
N VAL A 178 21.85 -9.38 -1.46
CA VAL A 178 21.97 -10.53 -0.55
C VAL A 178 21.24 -11.76 -1.09
N LEU A 179 20.20 -11.58 -1.91
CA LEU A 179 19.36 -12.67 -2.42
C LEU A 179 19.76 -13.17 -3.81
N THR A 180 20.56 -12.39 -4.56
CA THR A 180 21.11 -12.76 -5.87
C THR A 180 22.58 -13.15 -5.75
#